data_0590bebac15a22b2811b5f27546cca99
#
_entry.id   0590bebac15a22b2811b5f27546cca99
#
_cell.length_a   1.000
_cell.length_b   1.000
_cell.length_c   1.000
_cell.angle_alpha   90.00
_cell.angle_beta   90.00
_cell.angle_gamma   90.00
#
_symmetry.space_group_name_H-M   'P 1'
#
loop_
_entity.id
_entity.type
_entity.pdbx_description
1 polymer ?
#
loop_
_entity_poly.entity_id
_entity_poly.type
_entity_poly.pdbx_seq_one_letter_code
_entity_poly.pdbx_strand_id
1 'polypeptide(L)'
;MEKRSEAQRIAVIEPCVMTETALRFILNDRYNENSGIHFFKDVQSLTQTMNIRQVTAIIFSLSGHRQLRLESLLFFQETAYTHPNILRIILANSGAERDLITQLVPFHLHGVLNKACGRETLQEQLFRLLEQQIAPRNEPASRKALYGHRLSYMEQTILRYIACGYSLSEIAVQMERNIKTIRAHKCNAMARLGISSDLGLLSAADILIHFPPPCCQDAAGEGIA
;
A
#
# COMPACT_ATOMS: atom_id res chain seq x y z
N MET A 1 -28.12 -19.23 -19.85
CA MET A 1 -27.21 -19.58 -18.73
C MET A 1 -26.91 -18.26 -18.00
N GLU A 2 -27.66 -17.95 -16.97
CA GLU A 2 -27.41 -16.80 -16.11
C GLU A 2 -26.11 -17.03 -15.34
N LYS A 3 -25.10 -16.18 -15.59
CA LYS A 3 -23.92 -16.09 -14.71
C LYS A 3 -24.45 -15.65 -13.34
N ARG A 4 -24.49 -16.59 -12.39
CA ARG A 4 -24.63 -16.26 -10.97
C ARG A 4 -23.54 -15.23 -10.65
N SER A 5 -23.94 -13.98 -10.43
CA SER A 5 -23.09 -12.98 -9.79
C SER A 5 -22.70 -13.55 -8.44
N GLU A 6 -21.47 -14.04 -8.31
CA GLU A 6 -20.93 -14.38 -6.99
C GLU A 6 -21.06 -13.12 -6.13
N ALA A 7 -21.74 -13.26 -5.00
CA ALA A 7 -21.96 -12.16 -4.10
C ALA A 7 -20.60 -11.56 -3.71
N GLN A 8 -20.36 -10.32 -4.09
CA GLN A 8 -19.12 -9.60 -3.74
C GLN A 8 -19.03 -9.54 -2.21
N ARG A 9 -17.89 -9.97 -1.67
CA ARG A 9 -17.56 -9.83 -0.24
C ARG A 9 -16.42 -8.86 -0.09
N ILE A 10 -16.72 -7.68 0.39
CA ILE A 10 -15.78 -6.56 0.51
C ILE A 10 -15.40 -6.41 1.98
N ALA A 11 -14.12 -6.50 2.28
CA ALA A 11 -13.56 -6.20 3.59
C ALA A 11 -12.97 -4.77 3.58
N VAL A 12 -13.40 -3.94 4.52
CA VAL A 12 -12.88 -2.59 4.70
C VAL A 12 -12.16 -2.51 6.04
N ILE A 13 -10.87 -2.19 6.03
CA ILE A 13 -10.07 -2.00 7.24
C ILE A 13 -9.93 -0.49 7.48
N GLU A 14 -10.64 0.03 8.47
CA GLU A 14 -10.65 1.45 8.84
C GLU A 14 -10.71 1.63 10.35
N PRO A 15 -9.60 2.03 10.99
CA PRO A 15 -9.57 2.24 12.44
C PRO A 15 -10.37 3.47 12.92
N CYS A 16 -10.52 4.49 12.07
CA CYS A 16 -11.23 5.73 12.42
C CYS A 16 -12.74 5.58 12.23
N VAL A 17 -13.51 5.74 13.30
CA VAL A 17 -14.97 5.64 13.29
C VAL A 17 -15.63 6.65 12.35
N MET A 18 -15.11 7.88 12.30
CA MET A 18 -15.66 8.93 11.43
C MET A 18 -15.50 8.58 9.95
N THR A 19 -14.34 8.09 9.58
CA THR A 19 -14.08 7.66 8.19
C THR A 19 -14.89 6.41 7.85
N GLU A 20 -15.02 5.47 8.79
CA GLU A 20 -15.87 4.29 8.62
C GLU A 20 -17.33 4.69 8.33
N THR A 21 -17.89 5.61 9.13
CA THR A 21 -19.26 6.10 8.92
C THR A 21 -19.43 6.75 7.54
N ALA A 22 -18.46 7.55 7.11
CA ALA A 22 -18.47 8.16 5.78
C ALA A 22 -18.40 7.11 4.66
N LEU A 23 -17.54 6.09 4.82
CA LEU A 23 -17.42 5.00 3.82
C LEU A 23 -18.68 4.14 3.78
N ARG A 24 -19.31 3.85 4.93
CA ARG A 24 -20.61 3.17 4.96
C ARG A 24 -21.66 3.93 4.15
N PHE A 25 -21.73 5.24 4.35
CA PHE A 25 -22.66 6.10 3.60
C PHE A 25 -22.35 6.07 2.08
N ILE A 26 -21.09 6.17 1.68
CA ILE A 26 -20.67 6.13 0.27
C ILE A 26 -21.01 4.78 -0.37
N LEU A 27 -20.75 3.69 0.34
CA LEU A 27 -20.94 2.34 -0.19
C LEU A 27 -22.41 1.91 -0.22
N ASN A 28 -23.23 2.36 0.72
CA ASN A 28 -24.65 2.01 0.81
C ASN A 28 -25.49 2.46 -0.41
N ASP A 29 -25.03 3.43 -1.18
CA ASP A 29 -25.74 3.86 -2.40
C ASP A 29 -25.88 2.73 -3.45
N ARG A 30 -24.93 1.80 -3.48
CA ARG A 30 -24.95 0.67 -4.45
C ARG A 30 -24.91 -0.71 -3.77
N TYR A 31 -24.40 -0.78 -2.57
CA TYR A 31 -24.22 -2.00 -1.83
C TYR A 31 -25.07 -1.91 -0.55
N ASN A 32 -26.26 -2.50 -0.54
CA ASN A 32 -27.11 -2.58 0.63
C ASN A 32 -26.47 -3.44 1.74
N GLU A 33 -26.92 -3.34 2.97
CA GLU A 33 -26.40 -4.10 4.13
C GLU A 33 -26.31 -5.61 3.91
N ASN A 34 -27.10 -6.17 2.98
CA ASN A 34 -27.05 -7.57 2.56
C ASN A 34 -25.96 -7.88 1.52
N SER A 35 -25.22 -6.89 1.04
CA SER A 35 -24.28 -7.01 -0.10
C SER A 35 -22.89 -7.51 0.29
N GLY A 36 -22.67 -7.97 1.53
CA GLY A 36 -21.41 -8.58 1.92
C GLY A 36 -20.26 -7.59 2.17
N ILE A 37 -20.54 -6.33 2.58
CA ILE A 37 -19.53 -5.39 3.04
C ILE A 37 -19.33 -5.53 4.54
N HIS A 38 -18.08 -5.76 4.95
CA HIS A 38 -17.70 -5.91 6.35
C HIS A 38 -16.61 -4.91 6.72
N PHE A 39 -16.78 -4.23 7.84
CA PHE A 39 -15.83 -3.24 8.36
C PHE A 39 -15.07 -3.81 9.55
N PHE A 40 -13.76 -3.60 9.56
CA PHE A 40 -12.83 -4.07 10.57
C PHE A 40 -11.94 -2.91 11.05
N LYS A 41 -11.52 -2.95 12.30
CA LYS A 41 -10.63 -1.94 12.87
C LYS A 41 -9.15 -2.20 12.55
N ASP A 42 -8.81 -3.47 12.36
CA ASP A 42 -7.46 -3.96 12.11
C ASP A 42 -7.49 -5.27 11.34
N VAL A 43 -6.31 -5.74 10.96
CA VAL A 43 -6.10 -6.99 10.23
C VAL A 43 -6.46 -8.20 11.08
N GLN A 44 -6.24 -8.14 12.40
CA GLN A 44 -6.52 -9.27 13.28
C GLN A 44 -8.03 -9.55 13.35
N SER A 45 -8.84 -8.52 13.52
CA SER A 45 -10.30 -8.65 13.50
C SER A 45 -10.84 -9.18 12.18
N LEU A 46 -10.24 -8.80 11.05
CA LEU A 46 -10.58 -9.35 9.75
C LEU A 46 -10.27 -10.86 9.69
N THR A 47 -9.04 -11.25 10.00
CA THR A 47 -8.58 -12.64 9.87
C THR A 47 -9.27 -13.61 10.85
N GLN A 48 -9.69 -13.12 12.02
CA GLN A 48 -10.46 -13.90 12.99
C GLN A 48 -11.93 -14.10 12.57
N THR A 49 -12.50 -13.13 11.86
CA THR A 49 -13.94 -13.11 11.55
C THR A 49 -14.26 -13.67 10.17
N MET A 50 -13.38 -13.46 9.20
CA MET A 50 -13.62 -13.83 7.80
C MET A 50 -12.55 -14.75 7.24
N ASN A 51 -13.01 -15.75 6.46
CA ASN A 51 -12.08 -16.52 5.63
C ASN A 51 -11.67 -15.67 4.42
N ILE A 52 -10.39 -15.33 4.35
CA ILE A 52 -9.83 -14.47 3.30
C ILE A 52 -10.10 -15.00 1.88
N ARG A 53 -10.22 -16.30 1.71
CA ARG A 53 -10.54 -16.94 0.41
C ARG A 53 -11.93 -16.57 -0.13
N GLN A 54 -12.81 -16.08 0.72
CA GLN A 54 -14.17 -15.67 0.33
C GLN A 54 -14.27 -14.17 0.06
N VAL A 55 -13.19 -13.42 0.33
CA VAL A 55 -13.14 -11.98 0.11
C VAL A 55 -12.81 -11.72 -1.35
N THR A 56 -13.60 -10.85 -1.99
CA THR A 56 -13.40 -10.44 -3.38
C THR A 56 -12.62 -9.14 -3.48
N ALA A 57 -12.75 -8.26 -2.48
CA ALA A 57 -12.04 -6.98 -2.44
C ALA A 57 -11.65 -6.61 -1.00
N ILE A 58 -10.47 -6.04 -0.84
CA ILE A 58 -9.99 -5.47 0.41
C ILE A 58 -9.71 -3.99 0.18
N ILE A 59 -10.37 -3.15 0.97
CA ILE A 59 -10.14 -1.71 1.02
C ILE A 59 -9.42 -1.41 2.32
N PHE A 60 -8.24 -0.85 2.22
CA PHE A 60 -7.45 -0.50 3.38
C PHE A 60 -7.24 1.01 3.48
N SER A 61 -7.53 1.58 4.63
CA SER A 61 -7.30 2.98 4.92
C SER A 61 -6.00 3.17 5.70
N LEU A 62 -5.12 4.03 5.19
CA LEU A 62 -3.87 4.40 5.87
C LEU A 62 -4.12 5.33 7.07
N SER A 63 -5.13 5.02 7.87
CA SER A 63 -5.46 5.70 9.12
C SER A 63 -4.77 5.03 10.31
N GLY A 64 -4.77 5.71 11.45
CA GLY A 64 -4.26 5.17 12.70
C GLY A 64 -2.77 5.39 12.93
N HIS A 65 -2.25 4.79 14.00
CA HIS A 65 -0.84 4.90 14.37
C HIS A 65 0.05 4.03 13.48
N ARG A 66 1.35 4.29 13.51
CA ARG A 66 2.35 3.66 12.64
C ARG A 66 2.28 2.13 12.64
N GLN A 67 2.12 1.51 13.81
CA GLN A 67 2.08 0.05 13.95
C GLN A 67 0.93 -0.57 13.15
N LEU A 68 -0.30 -0.05 13.27
CA LEU A 68 -1.45 -0.54 12.49
C LEU A 68 -1.24 -0.40 10.99
N ARG A 69 -0.61 0.70 10.56
CA ARG A 69 -0.29 0.92 9.15
C ARG A 69 0.70 -0.12 8.62
N LEU A 70 1.76 -0.42 9.39
CA LEU A 70 2.76 -1.42 9.02
C LEU A 70 2.17 -2.82 8.94
N GLU A 71 1.38 -3.23 9.94
CA GLU A 71 0.68 -4.53 9.94
C GLU A 71 -0.23 -4.69 8.72
N SER A 72 -0.94 -3.63 8.38
CA SER A 72 -1.81 -3.63 7.21
C SER A 72 -1.05 -3.69 5.89
N LEU A 73 0.08 -2.99 5.77
CA LEU A 73 0.93 -3.05 4.58
C LEU A 73 1.53 -4.45 4.39
N LEU A 74 1.99 -5.09 5.47
CA LEU A 74 2.45 -6.48 5.45
C LEU A 74 1.36 -7.44 5.00
N PHE A 75 0.17 -7.32 5.57
CA PHE A 75 -0.98 -8.13 5.19
C PHE A 75 -1.36 -7.97 3.71
N PHE A 76 -1.28 -6.74 3.18
CA PHE A 76 -1.50 -6.48 1.76
C PHE A 76 -0.46 -7.16 0.88
N GLN A 77 0.80 -7.12 1.29
CA GLN A 77 1.88 -7.81 0.59
C GLN A 77 1.64 -9.32 0.58
N GLU A 78 1.39 -9.92 1.73
CA GLU A 78 1.10 -11.34 1.88
C GLU A 78 -0.11 -11.75 1.02
N THR A 79 -1.20 -10.99 1.10
CA THR A 79 -2.40 -11.22 0.31
C THR A 79 -2.15 -11.11 -1.19
N ALA A 80 -1.24 -10.26 -1.62
CA ALA A 80 -0.89 -10.13 -3.04
C ALA A 80 -0.23 -11.38 -3.60
N TYR A 81 0.55 -12.09 -2.79
CA TYR A 81 1.20 -13.35 -3.18
C TYR A 81 0.30 -14.56 -3.01
N THR A 82 -0.43 -14.64 -1.91
CA THR A 82 -1.25 -15.83 -1.56
C THR A 82 -2.60 -15.83 -2.25
N HIS A 83 -3.17 -14.66 -2.51
CA HIS A 83 -4.50 -14.47 -3.09
C HIS A 83 -4.50 -13.36 -4.17
N PRO A 84 -3.85 -13.59 -5.31
CA PRO A 84 -3.66 -12.57 -6.36
C PRO A 84 -4.99 -12.04 -6.93
N ASN A 85 -6.05 -12.85 -6.88
CA ASN A 85 -7.37 -12.51 -7.41
C ASN A 85 -8.18 -11.55 -6.52
N ILE A 86 -7.76 -11.28 -5.29
CA ILE A 86 -8.44 -10.33 -4.43
C ILE A 86 -8.11 -8.90 -4.89
N LEU A 87 -9.15 -8.09 -5.11
CA LEU A 87 -8.98 -6.67 -5.41
C LEU A 87 -8.42 -5.93 -4.18
N ARG A 88 -7.33 -5.20 -4.35
CA ARG A 88 -6.63 -4.47 -3.27
C ARG A 88 -6.63 -2.99 -3.56
N ILE A 89 -7.29 -2.22 -2.70
CA ILE A 89 -7.44 -0.77 -2.80
C ILE A 89 -6.91 -0.12 -1.53
N ILE A 90 -6.08 0.91 -1.67
CA ILE A 90 -5.64 1.75 -0.53
C ILE A 90 -6.35 3.10 -0.59
N LEU A 91 -6.81 3.55 0.58
CA LEU A 91 -7.32 4.90 0.80
C LEU A 91 -6.23 5.72 1.50
N ALA A 92 -5.57 6.59 0.76
CA ALA A 92 -4.55 7.50 1.26
C ALA A 92 -5.19 8.73 1.93
N ASN A 93 -4.51 9.31 2.91
CA ASN A 93 -5.02 10.49 3.64
C ASN A 93 -4.86 11.80 2.84
N SER A 94 -3.95 11.82 1.88
CA SER A 94 -3.66 13.00 1.05
C SER A 94 -3.26 12.61 -0.37
N GLY A 95 -3.28 13.60 -1.28
CA GLY A 95 -2.78 13.40 -2.64
C GLY A 95 -1.29 13.05 -2.68
N ALA A 96 -0.48 13.69 -1.84
CA ALA A 96 0.95 13.40 -1.74
C ALA A 96 1.21 11.95 -1.28
N GLU A 97 0.46 11.45 -0.30
CA GLU A 97 0.56 10.06 0.17
C GLU A 97 0.10 9.07 -0.92
N ARG A 98 -0.99 9.38 -1.63
CA ARG A 98 -1.44 8.60 -2.79
C ARG A 98 -0.35 8.46 -3.85
N ASP A 99 0.27 9.59 -4.22
CA ASP A 99 1.29 9.63 -5.26
C ASP A 99 2.53 8.84 -4.83
N LEU A 100 2.91 8.95 -3.56
CA LEU A 100 4.01 8.20 -2.95
C LEU A 100 3.76 6.68 -3.00
N ILE A 101 2.58 6.23 -2.58
CA ILE A 101 2.21 4.81 -2.61
C ILE A 101 2.19 4.29 -4.05
N THR A 102 1.61 5.05 -4.97
CA THR A 102 1.54 4.69 -6.38
C THR A 102 2.93 4.53 -7.00
N GLN A 103 3.90 5.35 -6.59
CA GLN A 103 5.28 5.26 -7.05
C GLN A 103 6.03 4.06 -6.46
N LEU A 104 5.80 3.76 -5.17
CA LEU A 104 6.57 2.75 -4.44
C LEU A 104 5.99 1.34 -4.54
N VAL A 105 4.66 1.20 -4.76
CA VAL A 105 3.94 -0.09 -4.70
C VAL A 105 3.06 -0.37 -5.92
N PRO A 106 3.53 -0.18 -7.15
CA PRO A 106 2.66 -0.28 -8.33
C PRO A 106 2.14 -1.69 -8.62
N PHE A 107 2.83 -2.74 -8.13
CA PHE A 107 2.56 -4.13 -8.57
C PHE A 107 1.56 -4.89 -7.70
N HIS A 108 1.30 -4.42 -6.49
CA HIS A 108 0.49 -5.14 -5.51
C HIS A 108 -0.89 -4.53 -5.31
N LEU A 109 -1.16 -3.37 -5.92
CA LEU A 109 -2.39 -2.62 -5.75
C LEU A 109 -3.18 -2.52 -7.05
N HIS A 110 -4.50 -2.52 -6.93
CA HIS A 110 -5.42 -2.27 -8.04
C HIS A 110 -5.84 -0.81 -8.10
N GLY A 111 -5.78 -0.11 -6.97
CA GLY A 111 -6.03 1.32 -6.89
C GLY A 111 -5.53 1.97 -5.62
N VAL A 112 -5.16 3.25 -5.73
CA VAL A 112 -4.84 4.11 -4.58
C VAL A 112 -5.71 5.36 -4.72
N LEU A 113 -6.63 5.56 -3.78
CA LEU A 113 -7.57 6.66 -3.78
C LEU A 113 -7.23 7.66 -2.68
N ASN A 114 -7.53 8.93 -2.91
CA ASN A 114 -7.31 9.99 -1.94
C ASN A 114 -8.61 10.26 -1.15
N LYS A 115 -8.62 10.04 0.17
CA LYS A 115 -9.78 10.34 1.03
C LYS A 115 -10.10 11.83 1.13
N ALA A 116 -9.12 12.71 0.87
CA ALA A 116 -9.31 14.15 0.93
C ALA A 116 -9.96 14.73 -0.34
N CYS A 117 -10.25 13.92 -1.37
CA CYS A 117 -11.02 14.39 -2.50
C CYS A 117 -12.52 14.51 -2.16
N GLY A 118 -13.28 15.19 -3.02
CA GLY A 118 -14.73 15.33 -2.85
C GLY A 118 -15.42 13.97 -2.80
N ARG A 119 -16.52 13.90 -2.03
CA ARG A 119 -17.32 12.66 -1.84
C ARG A 119 -17.68 11.98 -3.15
N GLU A 120 -18.21 12.73 -4.09
CA GLU A 120 -18.68 12.22 -5.39
C GLU A 120 -17.52 11.60 -6.19
N THR A 121 -16.36 12.28 -6.21
CA THR A 121 -15.15 11.79 -6.86
C THR A 121 -14.65 10.49 -6.23
N LEU A 122 -14.62 10.40 -4.89
CA LEU A 122 -14.21 9.19 -4.18
C LEU A 122 -15.16 8.03 -4.47
N GLN A 123 -16.46 8.30 -4.43
CA GLN A 123 -17.52 7.34 -4.69
C GLN A 123 -17.40 6.76 -6.12
N GLU A 124 -17.29 7.63 -7.13
CA GLU A 124 -17.16 7.22 -8.54
C GLU A 124 -15.90 6.37 -8.75
N GLN A 125 -14.75 6.82 -8.24
CA GLN A 125 -13.49 6.10 -8.37
C GLN A 125 -13.54 4.73 -7.68
N LEU A 126 -14.14 4.67 -6.49
CA LEU A 126 -14.27 3.44 -5.72
C LEU A 126 -15.18 2.43 -6.43
N PHE A 127 -16.34 2.87 -6.90
CA PHE A 127 -17.26 2.00 -7.64
C PHE A 127 -16.66 1.50 -8.94
N ARG A 128 -15.97 2.36 -9.68
CA ARG A 128 -15.26 1.96 -10.90
C ARG A 128 -14.24 0.86 -10.65
N LEU A 129 -13.49 0.94 -9.54
CA LEU A 129 -12.54 -0.12 -9.17
C LEU A 129 -13.23 -1.41 -8.75
N LEU A 130 -14.32 -1.33 -7.96
CA LEU A 130 -15.08 -2.49 -7.50
C LEU A 130 -15.82 -3.20 -8.64
N GLU A 131 -16.24 -2.49 -9.68
CA GLU A 131 -16.89 -3.04 -10.86
C GLU A 131 -15.91 -3.65 -11.87
N GLN A 132 -14.65 -3.28 -11.81
CA GLN A 132 -13.63 -3.93 -12.62
C GLN A 132 -13.53 -5.38 -12.18
N GLN A 133 -14.20 -6.28 -12.92
CA GLN A 133 -13.98 -7.73 -12.78
C GLN A 133 -12.48 -7.94 -12.93
N ILE A 134 -11.89 -8.62 -11.97
CA ILE A 134 -10.48 -8.99 -12.02
C ILE A 134 -10.33 -9.95 -13.20
N ALA A 135 -10.09 -9.39 -14.39
CA ALA A 135 -9.56 -10.22 -15.47
C ALA A 135 -8.24 -10.79 -14.95
N PRO A 136 -8.02 -12.12 -15.04
CA PRO A 136 -6.75 -12.68 -14.63
C PRO A 136 -5.66 -11.91 -15.39
N ARG A 137 -4.87 -11.14 -14.66
CA ARG A 137 -3.72 -10.42 -15.22
C ARG A 137 -2.66 -11.45 -15.57
N ASN A 138 -2.83 -12.09 -16.73
CA ASN A 138 -1.84 -12.98 -17.33
C ASN A 138 -0.65 -12.23 -17.96
N GLU A 139 -0.57 -10.92 -17.80
CA GLU A 139 0.59 -10.20 -18.26
C GLU A 139 1.25 -9.43 -17.11
N PRO A 140 2.57 -9.58 -16.94
CA PRO A 140 3.34 -8.59 -16.22
C PRO A 140 3.19 -7.29 -17.02
N ALA A 141 2.25 -6.42 -16.59
CA ALA A 141 2.10 -5.08 -17.16
C ALA A 141 3.51 -4.53 -17.39
N SER A 142 3.80 -4.20 -18.63
CA SER A 142 5.11 -3.86 -19.17
C SER A 142 6.00 -3.21 -18.10
N ARG A 143 6.90 -4.00 -17.50
CA ARG A 143 7.80 -3.60 -16.41
C ARG A 143 8.62 -2.35 -16.74
N LYS A 144 8.70 -1.99 -18.02
CA LYS A 144 9.54 -0.91 -18.53
C LYS A 144 8.93 0.50 -18.40
N ALA A 145 7.61 0.68 -18.41
CA ALA A 145 6.99 2.01 -18.47
C ALA A 145 6.87 2.70 -17.09
N LEU A 146 6.93 1.97 -15.98
CA LEU A 146 6.75 2.50 -14.62
C LEU A 146 8.09 2.79 -13.89
N TYR A 147 9.23 2.56 -14.53
CA TYR A 147 10.55 2.66 -13.90
C TYR A 147 11.19 4.05 -13.94
N GLY A 148 10.47 5.09 -14.35
CA GLY A 148 11.04 6.43 -14.59
C GLY A 148 11.63 7.16 -13.38
N HIS A 149 11.24 6.82 -12.15
CA HIS A 149 11.68 7.52 -10.94
C HIS A 149 12.17 6.58 -9.83
N ARG A 150 12.85 5.49 -10.19
CA ARG A 150 13.35 4.55 -9.18
C ARG A 150 14.47 5.16 -8.36
N LEU A 151 14.33 4.97 -7.06
CA LEU A 151 15.43 5.17 -6.12
C LEU A 151 16.59 4.22 -6.48
N SER A 152 17.82 4.72 -6.42
CA SER A 152 18.99 3.87 -6.52
C SER A 152 19.06 2.89 -5.34
N TYR A 153 19.81 1.81 -5.48
CA TYR A 153 20.04 0.87 -4.38
C TYR A 153 20.53 1.56 -3.11
N MET A 154 21.44 2.52 -3.25
CA MET A 154 21.97 3.30 -2.14
C MET A 154 20.88 4.14 -1.44
N GLU A 155 20.03 4.80 -2.21
CA GLU A 155 18.90 5.58 -1.69
C GLU A 155 17.90 4.70 -0.95
N GLN A 156 17.56 3.53 -1.51
CA GLN A 156 16.67 2.56 -0.86
C GLN A 156 17.28 2.03 0.45
N THR A 157 18.56 1.71 0.46
CA THR A 157 19.27 1.20 1.65
C THR A 157 19.26 2.25 2.76
N ILE A 158 19.55 3.52 2.44
CA ILE A 158 19.50 4.62 3.41
C ILE A 158 18.09 4.79 3.97
N LEU A 159 17.06 4.74 3.13
CA LEU A 159 15.68 4.84 3.60
C LEU A 159 15.29 3.70 4.55
N ARG A 160 15.76 2.47 4.29
CA ARG A 160 15.54 1.34 5.20
C ARG A 160 16.17 1.55 6.56
N TYR A 161 17.41 2.04 6.61
CA TYR A 161 18.06 2.38 7.88
C TYR A 161 17.29 3.47 8.63
N ILE A 162 16.82 4.51 7.92
CA ILE A 162 16.00 5.58 8.53
C ILE A 162 14.70 5.02 9.10
N ALA A 163 14.03 4.10 8.40
CA ALA A 163 12.80 3.47 8.90
C ALA A 163 13.05 2.59 10.14
N CYS A 164 14.24 2.00 10.25
CA CYS A 164 14.68 1.28 11.44
C CYS A 164 15.12 2.20 12.61
N GLY A 165 15.07 3.53 12.41
CA GLY A 165 15.38 4.52 13.45
C GLY A 165 16.85 4.94 13.51
N TYR A 166 17.69 4.53 12.56
CA TYR A 166 19.10 4.94 12.54
C TYR A 166 19.23 6.42 12.16
N SER A 167 20.11 7.13 12.87
CA SER A 167 20.53 8.49 12.51
C SER A 167 21.45 8.48 11.28
N LEU A 168 21.56 9.62 10.60
CA LEU A 168 22.48 9.73 9.45
C LEU A 168 23.93 9.45 9.80
N SER A 169 24.35 9.72 11.04
CA SER A 169 25.69 9.43 11.54
C SER A 169 25.92 7.93 11.69
N GLU A 170 24.97 7.21 12.27
CA GLU A 170 25.04 5.75 12.40
C GLU A 170 25.00 5.07 11.03
N ILE A 171 24.15 5.55 10.10
CA ILE A 171 24.11 5.06 8.72
C ILE A 171 25.47 5.27 8.03
N ALA A 172 26.12 6.41 8.24
CA ALA A 172 27.43 6.69 7.68
C ALA A 172 28.49 5.70 8.17
N VAL A 173 28.46 5.35 9.47
CA VAL A 173 29.34 4.35 10.06
C VAL A 173 29.03 2.95 9.49
N GLN A 174 27.76 2.54 9.48
CA GLN A 174 27.34 1.21 9.00
C GLN A 174 27.68 0.97 7.53
N MET A 175 27.62 2.03 6.71
CA MET A 175 27.89 1.95 5.29
C MET A 175 29.33 2.30 4.92
N GLU A 176 30.18 2.59 5.90
CA GLU A 176 31.57 3.04 5.71
C GLU A 176 31.68 4.22 4.74
N ARG A 177 30.77 5.19 4.86
CA ARG A 177 30.67 6.38 4.00
C ARG A 177 30.70 7.67 4.79
N ASN A 178 31.06 8.75 4.12
CA ASN A 178 31.00 10.07 4.73
C ASN A 178 29.53 10.50 4.95
N ILE A 179 29.23 11.08 6.10
CA ILE A 179 27.91 11.61 6.43
C ILE A 179 27.36 12.60 5.40
N LYS A 180 28.25 13.39 4.76
CA LYS A 180 27.86 14.29 3.66
C LYS A 180 27.30 13.52 2.47
N THR A 181 27.90 12.36 2.16
CA THR A 181 27.44 11.47 1.09
C THR A 181 26.06 10.88 1.43
N ILE A 182 25.88 10.41 2.66
CA ILE A 182 24.57 9.88 3.11
C ILE A 182 23.50 10.96 3.03
N ARG A 183 23.83 12.20 3.48
CA ARG A 183 22.90 13.33 3.38
C ARG A 183 22.55 13.68 1.93
N ALA A 184 23.51 13.65 1.02
CA ALA A 184 23.25 13.89 -0.41
C ALA A 184 22.30 12.84 -0.99
N HIS A 185 22.50 11.55 -0.70
CA HIS A 185 21.59 10.48 -1.14
C HIS A 185 20.20 10.62 -0.53
N LYS A 186 20.09 11.00 0.77
CA LYS A 186 18.80 11.33 1.40
C LYS A 186 18.08 12.43 0.63
N CYS A 187 18.75 13.55 0.34
CA CYS A 187 18.16 14.67 -0.38
C CYS A 187 17.75 14.28 -1.80
N ASN A 188 18.56 13.49 -2.50
CA ASN A 188 18.22 12.99 -3.83
C ASN A 188 16.99 12.07 -3.80
N ALA A 189 16.90 11.18 -2.81
CA ALA A 189 15.73 10.33 -2.61
C ALA A 189 14.46 11.18 -2.37
N MET A 190 14.55 12.18 -1.48
CA MET A 190 13.45 13.10 -1.20
C MET A 190 13.00 13.84 -2.47
N ALA A 191 13.94 14.38 -3.25
CA ALA A 191 13.64 15.08 -4.49
C ALA A 191 12.95 14.16 -5.52
N ARG A 192 13.44 12.94 -5.68
CA ARG A 192 12.85 11.94 -6.60
C ARG A 192 11.43 11.51 -6.20
N LEU A 193 11.16 11.41 -4.90
CA LEU A 193 9.85 11.05 -4.35
C LEU A 193 8.90 12.24 -4.20
N GLY A 194 9.35 13.46 -4.51
CA GLY A 194 8.56 14.68 -4.30
C GLY A 194 8.28 14.99 -2.83
N ILE A 195 9.17 14.57 -1.92
CA ILE A 195 9.01 14.71 -0.47
C ILE A 195 9.81 15.93 0.01
N SER A 196 9.15 16.79 0.77
CA SER A 196 9.77 18.00 1.35
C SER A 196 9.99 17.93 2.86
N SER A 197 9.53 16.88 3.53
CA SER A 197 9.59 16.74 4.99
C SER A 197 10.18 15.41 5.44
N ASP A 198 10.79 15.38 6.63
CA ASP A 198 11.29 14.15 7.22
C ASP A 198 10.16 13.17 7.59
N LEU A 199 8.96 13.67 7.90
CA LEU A 199 7.78 12.81 8.13
C LEU A 199 7.34 12.10 6.85
N GLY A 200 7.33 12.80 5.72
CA GLY A 200 7.08 12.20 4.40
C GLY A 200 8.13 11.15 4.04
N LEU A 201 9.39 11.41 4.41
CA LEU A 201 10.49 10.46 4.20
C LEU A 201 10.32 9.18 5.04
N LEU A 202 9.91 9.30 6.31
CA LEU A 202 9.59 8.13 7.15
C LEU A 202 8.42 7.34 6.59
N SER A 203 7.39 8.00 6.09
CA SER A 203 6.25 7.32 5.43
C SER A 203 6.69 6.55 4.19
N ALA A 204 7.60 7.12 3.38
CA ALA A 204 8.17 6.44 2.23
C ALA A 204 9.04 5.24 2.64
N ALA A 205 9.84 5.41 3.67
CA ALA A 205 10.71 4.38 4.21
C ALA A 205 9.90 3.20 4.77
N ASP A 206 8.82 3.46 5.49
CA ASP A 206 7.90 2.43 5.98
C ASP A 206 7.29 1.61 4.84
N ILE A 207 6.85 2.27 3.77
CA ILE A 207 6.32 1.59 2.59
C ILE A 207 7.39 0.72 1.92
N LEU A 208 8.62 1.24 1.76
CA LEU A 208 9.72 0.52 1.12
C LEU A 208 10.19 -0.71 1.90
N ILE A 209 10.12 -0.71 3.21
CA ILE A 209 10.49 -1.89 4.03
C ILE A 209 9.57 -3.05 3.73
N HIS A 210 8.28 -2.79 3.62
CA HIS A 210 7.26 -3.83 3.48
C HIS A 210 6.96 -4.20 2.02
N PHE A 211 7.37 -3.36 1.07
CA PHE A 211 7.24 -3.60 -0.36
C PHE A 211 8.61 -3.48 -1.05
N PRO A 212 9.54 -4.40 -0.80
CA PRO A 212 10.83 -4.37 -1.49
C PRO A 212 10.61 -4.53 -3.00
N PRO A 213 11.37 -3.81 -3.82
CA PRO A 213 11.33 -4.02 -5.27
C PRO A 213 11.70 -5.48 -5.61
N PRO A 214 11.11 -6.09 -6.64
CA PRO A 214 11.30 -7.50 -6.98
C PRO A 214 12.75 -7.93 -7.25
N CYS A 215 13.66 -6.99 -7.47
CA CYS A 215 15.07 -7.26 -7.68
C CYS A 215 15.89 -7.51 -6.39
N CYS A 216 15.30 -7.42 -5.20
CA CYS A 216 16.00 -7.65 -3.94
C CYS A 216 15.71 -9.03 -3.32
N GLN A 217 14.87 -9.85 -3.94
CA GLN A 217 14.53 -11.18 -3.43
C GLN A 217 15.63 -12.22 -3.73
N ASP A 218 16.47 -11.97 -4.75
CA ASP A 218 17.51 -12.94 -5.16
C ASP A 218 18.83 -12.83 -4.37
N ALA A 219 19.00 -11.79 -3.53
CA ALA A 219 20.22 -11.57 -2.77
C ALA A 219 20.21 -12.17 -1.35
N ALA A 220 19.09 -12.69 -0.88
CA ALA A 220 18.97 -13.28 0.45
C ALA A 220 19.11 -14.82 0.48
N GLY A 221 19.35 -15.45 -0.67
CA GLY A 221 19.38 -16.91 -0.85
C GLY A 221 20.76 -17.57 -0.92
N GLU A 222 21.85 -16.81 -0.99
CA GLU A 222 23.19 -17.37 -1.06
C GLU A 222 24.05 -16.90 0.11
N GLY A 223 24.04 -17.66 1.19
CA GLY A 223 24.98 -17.41 2.28
C GLY A 223 24.68 -18.08 3.61
N ILE A 224 24.41 -19.40 3.60
CA ILE A 224 24.77 -20.27 4.72
C ILE A 224 25.03 -21.67 4.14
N ALA A 225 26.26 -21.97 3.89
CA ALA A 225 26.82 -23.30 3.83
C ALA A 225 28.08 -23.31 4.70
#